data_ef174c7aaf0964473602f52fba2c1067
#
_entry.id   ef174c7aaf0964473602f52fba2c1067
#
_cell.length_a   1.000
_cell.length_b   1.000
_cell.length_c   1.000
_cell.angle_alpha   90.00
_cell.angle_beta   90.00
_cell.angle_gamma   90.00
#
_symmetry.space_group_name_H-M   'P 1'
#
loop_
_entity.id
_entity.type
_entity.pdbx_description
1 polymer ?
#
loop_
_entity_poly.entity_id
_entity_poly.type
_entity_poly.pdbx_seq_one_letter_code
_entity_poly.pdbx_strand_id
1 'polypeptide(L)'
;MTEAPVIKIEDLWFSRNGEVILEGINLRVLPGDVFAILGPNGGGKTTLLKVILGLISPDRGTVRILGGLPRERRHLIGYVPQLHTFDFHYPISVREMVLSGLLGRKTGMIKTFSAADTVLADKALATLGIAHLADRAIRDLSGGEQQRAVIARALVGDPKVLLLDEPTVFVDTPTETQFYDILGNLARTMTIVMVTHDIGVIISHVTKVACLNRRLFTHDSRELTEDMIQGAYKCPVDIIAHGHPHRVLRPHPPEE
;
A
#
# COMPACT_ATOMS: atom_id res chain seq x y z
N MET A 1 22.38 2.53 18.03
CA MET A 1 21.74 3.76 17.49
C MET A 1 20.41 3.33 16.89
N THR A 2 19.29 3.78 17.41
CA THR A 2 17.95 3.46 16.84
C THR A 2 17.82 4.15 15.50
N GLU A 3 17.59 3.37 14.45
CA GLU A 3 17.41 3.86 13.07
C GLU A 3 16.20 4.80 12.98
N ALA A 4 16.36 5.93 12.26
CA ALA A 4 15.29 6.92 12.14
C ALA A 4 14.13 6.36 11.27
N PRO A 5 12.87 6.44 11.73
CA PRO A 5 11.74 5.91 10.97
C PRO A 5 11.51 6.69 9.67
N VAL A 6 11.15 5.98 8.61
CA VAL A 6 10.74 6.58 7.33
C VAL A 6 9.34 7.14 7.38
N ILE A 7 8.45 6.52 8.19
CA ILE A 7 7.12 7.04 8.52
C ILE A 7 7.01 7.08 10.04
N LYS A 8 6.67 8.26 10.58
CA LYS A 8 6.41 8.47 12.00
C LYS A 8 5.08 9.19 12.16
N ILE A 9 4.17 8.57 12.91
CA ILE A 9 2.86 9.12 13.24
C ILE A 9 2.74 9.12 14.76
N GLU A 10 2.31 10.24 15.35
CA GLU A 10 2.15 10.41 16.80
C GLU A 10 0.80 11.03 17.09
N ASP A 11 -0.01 10.34 17.91
CA ASP A 11 -1.34 10.73 18.42
C ASP A 11 -2.25 11.32 17.31
N LEU A 12 -2.35 10.61 16.18
CA LEU A 12 -3.11 11.10 15.02
C LEU A 12 -4.59 10.82 15.18
N TRP A 13 -5.39 11.88 14.99
CA TRP A 13 -6.85 11.84 14.95
C TRP A 13 -7.36 12.43 13.65
N PHE A 14 -8.38 11.81 13.10
CA PHE A 14 -9.06 12.30 11.91
C PHE A 14 -10.55 11.96 11.95
N SER A 15 -11.39 12.97 11.69
CA SER A 15 -12.84 12.83 11.61
C SER A 15 -13.35 13.30 10.26
N ARG A 16 -14.45 12.76 9.82
CA ARG A 16 -15.14 13.18 8.60
C ARG A 16 -16.63 13.24 8.85
N ASN A 17 -17.26 14.38 8.55
CA ASN A 17 -18.70 14.61 8.77
C ASN A 17 -19.16 14.30 10.22
N GLY A 18 -18.32 14.60 11.22
CA GLY A 18 -18.60 14.34 12.63
C GLY A 18 -18.32 12.90 13.09
N GLU A 19 -17.96 12.00 12.19
CA GLU A 19 -17.58 10.63 12.53
C GLU A 19 -16.06 10.50 12.66
N VAL A 20 -15.58 9.90 13.77
CA VAL A 20 -14.16 9.61 13.99
C VAL A 20 -13.77 8.41 13.14
N ILE A 21 -12.81 8.62 12.22
CA ILE A 21 -12.29 7.59 11.32
C ILE A 21 -10.95 7.03 11.82
N LEU A 22 -10.09 7.89 12.38
CA LEU A 22 -8.80 7.49 12.97
C LEU A 22 -8.71 8.09 14.37
N GLU A 23 -8.34 7.28 15.36
CA GLU A 23 -8.37 7.63 16.78
C GLU A 23 -7.04 7.27 17.45
N GLY A 24 -6.23 8.29 17.81
CA GLY A 24 -5.01 8.14 18.58
C GLY A 24 -3.95 7.23 17.92
N ILE A 25 -3.82 7.31 16.59
CA ILE A 25 -2.92 6.44 15.82
C ILE A 25 -1.47 6.78 16.13
N ASN A 26 -0.69 5.77 16.51
CA ASN A 26 0.76 5.83 16.65
C ASN A 26 1.37 4.77 15.74
N LEU A 27 2.30 5.16 14.85
CA LEU A 27 2.94 4.26 13.89
C LEU A 27 4.39 4.65 13.65
N ARG A 28 5.27 3.65 13.64
CA ARG A 28 6.67 3.79 13.22
C ARG A 28 7.00 2.71 12.20
N VAL A 29 7.42 3.14 11.01
CA VAL A 29 7.92 2.25 9.95
C VAL A 29 9.39 2.56 9.74
N LEU A 30 10.24 1.54 9.81
CA LEU A 30 11.69 1.67 9.65
C LEU A 30 12.10 1.48 8.18
N PRO A 31 13.28 1.96 7.78
CA PRO A 31 13.84 1.66 6.46
C PRO A 31 13.90 0.16 6.19
N GLY A 32 13.47 -0.26 4.99
CA GLY A 32 13.47 -1.67 4.59
C GLY A 32 12.34 -2.53 5.17
N ASP A 33 11.46 -1.97 6.01
CA ASP A 33 10.27 -2.70 6.45
C ASP A 33 9.34 -3.01 5.28
N VAL A 34 8.79 -4.22 5.28
CA VAL A 34 7.55 -4.58 4.57
C VAL A 34 6.45 -4.64 5.61
N PHE A 35 5.70 -3.54 5.72
CA PHE A 35 4.74 -3.33 6.79
C PHE A 35 3.31 -3.55 6.27
N ALA A 36 2.59 -4.52 6.82
CA ALA A 36 1.20 -4.77 6.49
C ALA A 36 0.25 -4.16 7.53
N ILE A 37 -0.77 -3.46 7.07
CA ILE A 37 -1.85 -2.93 7.90
C ILE A 37 -3.13 -3.65 7.51
N LEU A 38 -3.60 -4.50 8.39
CA LEU A 38 -4.83 -5.27 8.25
C LEU A 38 -6.02 -4.53 8.83
N GLY A 39 -7.20 -4.85 8.37
CA GLY A 39 -8.41 -4.33 8.99
C GLY A 39 -9.65 -4.50 8.11
N PRO A 40 -10.84 -4.38 8.70
CA PRO A 40 -12.10 -4.50 7.98
C PRO A 40 -12.30 -3.36 6.98
N ASN A 41 -13.23 -3.55 6.06
CA ASN A 41 -13.69 -2.47 5.18
C ASN A 41 -14.30 -1.35 6.04
N GLY A 42 -13.97 -0.09 5.70
CA GLY A 42 -14.36 1.06 6.51
C GLY A 42 -13.50 1.30 7.77
N GLY A 43 -12.54 0.43 8.11
CA GLY A 43 -11.67 0.58 9.29
C GLY A 43 -10.67 1.75 9.26
N GLY A 44 -10.65 2.56 8.19
CA GLY A 44 -9.78 3.75 8.07
C GLY A 44 -8.49 3.55 7.28
N LYS A 45 -8.25 2.37 6.69
CA LYS A 45 -7.00 2.02 5.98
C LYS A 45 -6.62 3.02 4.88
N THR A 46 -7.49 3.23 3.89
CA THR A 46 -7.28 4.21 2.81
C THR A 46 -7.17 5.64 3.34
N THR A 47 -7.89 5.97 4.42
CA THR A 47 -7.80 7.28 5.08
C THR A 47 -6.41 7.49 5.67
N LEU A 48 -5.86 6.49 6.36
CA LEU A 48 -4.50 6.54 6.89
C LEU A 48 -3.46 6.75 5.77
N LEU A 49 -3.58 6.02 4.65
CA LEU A 49 -2.70 6.23 3.50
C LEU A 49 -2.80 7.65 2.94
N LYS A 50 -4.03 8.21 2.83
CA LYS A 50 -4.24 9.60 2.37
C LYS A 50 -3.60 10.63 3.30
N VAL A 51 -3.60 10.38 4.61
CA VAL A 51 -2.89 11.24 5.60
C VAL A 51 -1.38 11.12 5.40
N ILE A 52 -0.84 9.91 5.25
CA ILE A 52 0.60 9.68 4.98
C ILE A 52 1.04 10.37 3.68
N LEU A 53 0.19 10.36 2.64
CA LEU A 53 0.42 11.07 1.37
C LEU A 53 0.28 12.61 1.49
N GLY A 54 -0.24 13.12 2.61
CA GLY A 54 -0.53 14.54 2.77
C GLY A 54 -1.66 15.04 1.86
N LEU A 55 -2.55 14.14 1.43
CA LEU A 55 -3.76 14.48 0.66
C LEU A 55 -4.87 15.03 1.56
N ILE A 56 -4.89 14.59 2.81
CA ILE A 56 -5.76 15.11 3.88
C ILE A 56 -4.90 15.42 5.10
N SER A 57 -5.30 16.45 5.85
CA SER A 57 -4.62 16.84 7.09
C SER A 57 -5.33 16.21 8.28
N PRO A 58 -4.62 15.71 9.29
CA PRO A 58 -5.23 15.23 10.52
C PRO A 58 -5.84 16.39 11.32
N ASP A 59 -6.85 16.09 12.14
CA ASP A 59 -7.43 17.05 13.08
C ASP A 59 -6.48 17.32 14.25
N ARG A 60 -5.72 16.26 14.67
CA ARG A 60 -4.75 16.30 15.75
C ARG A 60 -3.61 15.32 15.47
N GLY A 61 -2.47 15.55 16.10
CA GLY A 61 -1.28 14.71 16.02
C GLY A 61 -0.30 15.15 14.94
N THR A 62 0.75 14.36 14.75
CA THR A 62 1.81 14.68 13.79
C THR A 62 2.10 13.51 12.86
N VAL A 63 2.46 13.83 11.62
CA VAL A 63 2.93 12.86 10.61
C VAL A 63 4.24 13.37 10.02
N ARG A 64 5.25 12.52 10.01
CA ARG A 64 6.56 12.79 9.40
C ARG A 64 6.90 11.67 8.43
N ILE A 65 7.40 12.05 7.26
CA ILE A 65 7.88 11.15 6.22
C ILE A 65 9.33 11.52 5.93
N LEU A 66 10.25 10.56 6.16
CA LEU A 66 11.69 10.80 6.02
C LEU A 66 12.12 12.12 6.72
N GLY A 67 11.61 12.33 7.93
CA GLY A 67 11.87 13.49 8.77
C GLY A 67 11.15 14.80 8.39
N GLY A 68 10.52 14.90 7.20
CA GLY A 68 9.81 16.08 6.71
C GLY A 68 8.29 15.97 6.78
N LEU A 69 7.60 17.04 6.36
CA LEU A 69 6.14 17.02 6.24
C LEU A 69 5.68 16.18 5.04
N PRO A 70 4.53 15.49 5.11
CA PRO A 70 4.03 14.68 3.99
C PRO A 70 3.95 15.42 2.67
N ARG A 71 3.45 16.66 2.67
CA ARG A 71 3.33 17.50 1.45
C ARG A 71 4.66 17.79 0.77
N GLU A 72 5.74 17.93 1.54
CA GLU A 72 7.09 18.22 1.04
C GLU A 72 7.76 16.95 0.50
N ARG A 73 7.46 15.81 1.11
CA ARG A 73 8.12 14.52 0.85
C ARG A 73 7.33 13.58 -0.05
N ARG A 74 6.11 13.95 -0.50
CA ARG A 74 5.27 13.08 -1.32
C ARG A 74 5.95 12.61 -2.62
N HIS A 75 6.90 13.36 -3.16
CA HIS A 75 7.66 12.99 -4.34
C HIS A 75 8.61 11.79 -4.11
N LEU A 76 8.84 11.42 -2.83
CA LEU A 76 9.61 10.25 -2.41
C LEU A 76 8.71 9.04 -2.11
N ILE A 77 7.40 9.16 -2.32
CA ILE A 77 6.42 8.11 -2.09
C ILE A 77 5.84 7.68 -3.43
N GLY A 78 5.92 6.38 -3.73
CA GLY A 78 5.12 5.73 -4.75
C GLY A 78 3.78 5.30 -4.15
N TYR A 79 2.68 5.53 -4.84
CA TYR A 79 1.35 5.13 -4.39
C TYR A 79 0.63 4.31 -5.44
N VAL A 80 0.21 3.13 -5.04
CA VAL A 80 -0.62 2.20 -5.81
C VAL A 80 -2.01 2.20 -5.16
N PRO A 81 -3.00 2.89 -5.73
CA PRO A 81 -4.37 2.85 -5.24
C PRO A 81 -5.05 1.54 -5.63
N GLN A 82 -6.24 1.31 -5.10
CA GLN A 82 -7.08 0.16 -5.48
C GLN A 82 -7.35 0.18 -6.99
N LEU A 83 -7.15 -0.97 -7.67
CA LEU A 83 -7.22 -1.08 -9.12
C LEU A 83 -8.56 -0.62 -9.72
N HIS A 84 -9.67 -0.86 -9.02
CA HIS A 84 -11.00 -0.43 -9.48
C HIS A 84 -11.17 1.09 -9.58
N THR A 85 -10.23 1.89 -9.07
CA THR A 85 -10.23 3.36 -9.20
C THR A 85 -9.65 3.83 -10.52
N PHE A 86 -9.06 2.93 -11.32
CA PHE A 86 -8.51 3.26 -12.64
C PHE A 86 -9.54 2.99 -13.74
N ASP A 87 -9.65 3.92 -14.66
CA ASP A 87 -10.34 3.70 -15.93
C ASP A 87 -9.35 3.14 -16.97
N PHE A 88 -9.27 1.83 -17.06
CA PHE A 88 -8.41 1.16 -18.04
C PHE A 88 -8.93 1.25 -19.49
N HIS A 89 -10.14 1.77 -19.72
CA HIS A 89 -10.65 2.01 -21.08
C HIS A 89 -10.07 3.29 -21.71
N TYR A 90 -9.38 4.12 -20.93
CA TYR A 90 -8.74 5.31 -21.43
C TYR A 90 -7.67 4.96 -22.49
N PRO A 91 -7.67 5.60 -23.69
CA PRO A 91 -6.84 5.19 -24.83
C PRO A 91 -5.39 5.70 -24.70
N ILE A 92 -4.64 5.17 -23.73
CA ILE A 92 -3.21 5.43 -23.55
C ILE A 92 -2.42 4.14 -23.61
N SER A 93 -1.15 4.24 -24.00
CA SER A 93 -0.18 3.16 -23.92
C SER A 93 0.26 2.92 -22.48
N VAL A 94 0.81 1.73 -22.23
CA VAL A 94 1.40 1.37 -20.94
C VAL A 94 2.53 2.34 -20.56
N ARG A 95 3.36 2.75 -21.53
CA ARG A 95 4.44 3.72 -21.33
C ARG A 95 3.90 5.08 -20.90
N GLU A 96 2.86 5.59 -21.58
CA GLU A 96 2.23 6.87 -21.22
C GLU A 96 1.61 6.82 -19.82
N MET A 97 0.97 5.71 -19.46
CA MET A 97 0.48 5.51 -18.11
C MET A 97 1.61 5.57 -17.07
N VAL A 98 2.73 4.90 -17.31
CA VAL A 98 3.89 4.93 -16.40
C VAL A 98 4.49 6.32 -16.32
N LEU A 99 4.68 7.01 -17.46
CA LEU A 99 5.17 8.40 -17.50
C LEU A 99 4.29 9.35 -16.69
N SER A 100 2.97 9.12 -16.63
CA SER A 100 2.06 9.94 -15.82
C SER A 100 2.44 10.00 -14.34
N GLY A 101 3.17 9.00 -13.83
CA GLY A 101 3.72 8.98 -12.46
C GLY A 101 4.73 10.12 -12.19
N LEU A 102 5.34 10.68 -13.22
CA LEU A 102 6.26 11.81 -13.12
C LEU A 102 5.57 13.19 -13.12
N LEU A 103 4.26 13.26 -13.41
CA LEU A 103 3.53 14.53 -13.52
C LEU A 103 3.63 15.40 -12.26
N GLY A 104 3.70 14.79 -11.08
CA GLY A 104 3.88 15.51 -9.82
C GLY A 104 5.24 16.21 -9.65
N ARG A 105 6.23 15.83 -10.44
CA ARG A 105 7.60 16.41 -10.45
C ARG A 105 7.79 17.47 -11.53
N LYS A 106 6.88 17.53 -12.50
CA LYS A 106 6.96 18.50 -13.60
C LYS A 106 6.42 19.85 -13.17
N THR A 107 7.18 20.90 -13.48
CA THR A 107 6.80 22.30 -13.28
C THR A 107 6.36 22.92 -14.61
N GLY A 108 5.52 23.95 -14.55
CA GLY A 108 5.02 24.66 -15.74
C GLY A 108 3.61 24.25 -16.16
N MET A 109 3.00 25.05 -17.04
CA MET A 109 1.62 24.86 -17.54
C MET A 109 1.52 23.68 -18.50
N ILE A 110 2.52 23.46 -19.35
CA ILE A 110 2.57 22.32 -20.27
C ILE A 110 3.58 21.32 -19.74
N LYS A 111 3.09 20.13 -19.38
CA LYS A 111 3.92 19.05 -18.83
C LYS A 111 4.31 18.10 -19.97
N THR A 112 5.51 18.26 -20.49
CA THR A 112 6.08 17.38 -21.52
C THR A 112 7.05 16.39 -20.89
N PHE A 113 7.18 15.20 -21.49
CA PHE A 113 8.14 14.18 -21.08
C PHE A 113 9.38 14.25 -21.98
N SER A 114 10.55 14.18 -21.37
CA SER A 114 11.85 14.15 -22.05
C SER A 114 12.27 12.71 -22.38
N ALA A 115 13.31 12.56 -23.21
CA ALA A 115 13.92 11.25 -23.44
C ALA A 115 14.42 10.59 -22.12
N ALA A 116 14.92 11.40 -21.18
CA ALA A 116 15.32 10.89 -19.87
C ALA A 116 14.13 10.33 -19.07
N ASP A 117 12.94 10.95 -19.15
CA ASP A 117 11.72 10.42 -18.50
C ASP A 117 11.30 9.08 -19.13
N THR A 118 11.45 8.95 -20.46
CA THR A 118 11.18 7.67 -21.15
C THR A 118 12.10 6.56 -20.68
N VAL A 119 13.39 6.84 -20.48
CA VAL A 119 14.35 5.88 -19.92
C VAL A 119 13.94 5.43 -18.51
N LEU A 120 13.45 6.37 -17.68
CA LEU A 120 12.94 6.02 -16.34
C LEU A 120 11.69 5.12 -16.43
N ALA A 121 10.77 5.42 -17.36
CA ALA A 121 9.59 4.59 -17.57
C ALA A 121 9.96 3.20 -18.06
N ASP A 122 10.88 3.07 -19.00
CA ASP A 122 11.36 1.77 -19.51
C ASP A 122 12.05 0.95 -18.42
N LYS A 123 12.85 1.60 -17.57
CA LYS A 123 13.44 0.95 -16.39
C LYS A 123 12.39 0.42 -15.43
N ALA A 124 11.35 1.22 -15.12
CA ALA A 124 10.27 0.79 -14.25
C ALA A 124 9.49 -0.39 -14.84
N LEU A 125 9.21 -0.36 -16.15
CA LEU A 125 8.55 -1.45 -16.87
C LEU A 125 9.41 -2.73 -16.87
N ALA A 126 10.72 -2.60 -17.06
CA ALA A 126 11.65 -3.73 -17.01
C ALA A 126 11.72 -4.36 -15.62
N THR A 127 11.72 -3.54 -14.56
CA THR A 127 11.68 -4.00 -13.15
C THR A 127 10.46 -4.89 -12.88
N LEU A 128 9.32 -4.60 -13.54
CA LEU A 128 8.07 -5.36 -13.40
C LEU A 128 7.91 -6.47 -14.47
N GLY A 129 8.92 -6.69 -15.34
CA GLY A 129 8.89 -7.73 -16.38
C GLY A 129 7.90 -7.46 -17.52
N ILE A 130 7.44 -6.22 -17.70
CA ILE A 130 6.44 -5.84 -18.72
C ILE A 130 6.96 -4.83 -19.74
N ALA A 131 8.27 -4.70 -19.92
CA ALA A 131 8.86 -3.77 -20.89
C ALA A 131 8.40 -4.05 -22.34
N HIS A 132 8.13 -5.32 -22.68
CA HIS A 132 7.64 -5.72 -24.00
C HIS A 132 6.20 -5.27 -24.28
N LEU A 133 5.48 -4.78 -23.28
CA LEU A 133 4.11 -4.26 -23.40
C LEU A 133 4.06 -2.73 -23.47
N ALA A 134 5.20 -2.04 -23.46
CA ALA A 134 5.29 -0.59 -23.32
C ALA A 134 4.39 0.20 -24.28
N ASP A 135 4.31 -0.23 -25.54
CA ASP A 135 3.57 0.46 -26.59
C ASP A 135 2.15 -0.12 -26.81
N ARG A 136 1.74 -1.13 -26.03
CA ARG A 136 0.37 -1.66 -26.07
C ARG A 136 -0.60 -0.70 -25.34
N ALA A 137 -1.85 -0.69 -25.78
CA ALA A 137 -2.89 0.04 -25.05
C ALA A 137 -3.16 -0.66 -23.69
N ILE A 138 -3.33 0.12 -22.62
CA ILE A 138 -3.51 -0.41 -21.25
C ILE A 138 -4.76 -1.29 -21.13
N ARG A 139 -5.80 -1.01 -21.92
CA ARG A 139 -7.06 -1.79 -21.96
C ARG A 139 -6.87 -3.22 -22.48
N ASP A 140 -5.81 -3.46 -23.27
CA ASP A 140 -5.56 -4.75 -23.94
C ASP A 140 -4.68 -5.68 -23.07
N LEU A 141 -4.38 -5.28 -21.83
CA LEU A 141 -3.62 -6.03 -20.86
C LEU A 141 -4.53 -6.91 -20.00
N SER A 142 -4.00 -8.06 -19.57
CA SER A 142 -4.59 -8.86 -18.49
C SER A 142 -4.59 -8.10 -17.16
N GLY A 143 -5.44 -8.50 -16.21
CA GLY A 143 -5.51 -7.85 -14.90
C GLY A 143 -4.16 -7.81 -14.16
N GLY A 144 -3.37 -8.90 -14.21
CA GLY A 144 -2.03 -8.93 -13.60
C GLY A 144 -1.02 -8.03 -14.32
N GLU A 145 -1.12 -7.86 -15.64
CA GLU A 145 -0.29 -6.92 -16.40
C GLU A 145 -0.68 -5.48 -16.10
N GLN A 146 -1.99 -5.18 -15.99
CA GLN A 146 -2.50 -3.87 -15.57
C GLN A 146 -2.00 -3.52 -14.17
N GLN A 147 -2.05 -4.46 -13.23
CA GLN A 147 -1.51 -4.28 -11.88
C GLN A 147 -0.03 -3.93 -11.91
N ARG A 148 0.78 -4.67 -12.67
CA ARG A 148 2.21 -4.38 -12.84
C ARG A 148 2.45 -3.01 -13.47
N ALA A 149 1.63 -2.58 -14.43
CA ALA A 149 1.72 -1.25 -15.02
C ALA A 149 1.43 -0.14 -14.00
N VAL A 150 0.43 -0.32 -13.12
CA VAL A 150 0.12 0.62 -12.02
C VAL A 150 1.28 0.71 -11.02
N ILE A 151 1.92 -0.43 -10.71
CA ILE A 151 3.11 -0.44 -9.84
C ILE A 151 4.29 0.26 -10.54
N ALA A 152 4.54 -0.02 -11.82
CA ALA A 152 5.58 0.66 -12.60
C ALA A 152 5.39 2.18 -12.59
N ARG A 153 4.14 2.65 -12.73
CA ARG A 153 3.77 4.07 -12.59
C ARG A 153 4.14 4.64 -11.20
N ALA A 154 3.96 3.86 -10.13
CA ALA A 154 4.34 4.30 -8.79
C ALA A 154 5.86 4.33 -8.59
N LEU A 155 6.60 3.46 -9.29
CA LEU A 155 8.07 3.32 -9.18
C LEU A 155 8.86 4.30 -10.06
N VAL A 156 8.28 4.84 -11.14
CA VAL A 156 8.99 5.64 -12.15
C VAL A 156 9.73 6.84 -11.56
N GLY A 157 9.25 7.35 -10.43
CA GLY A 157 9.85 8.43 -9.68
C GLY A 157 11.00 8.03 -8.74
N ASP A 158 11.50 6.80 -8.75
CA ASP A 158 12.47 6.29 -7.79
C ASP A 158 12.09 6.61 -6.32
N PRO A 159 10.92 6.14 -5.84
CA PRO A 159 10.46 6.41 -4.49
C PRO A 159 11.34 5.71 -3.44
N LYS A 160 11.32 6.21 -2.21
CA LYS A 160 11.94 5.57 -1.04
C LYS A 160 10.93 4.76 -0.24
N VAL A 161 9.66 5.07 -0.40
CA VAL A 161 8.53 4.39 0.25
C VAL A 161 7.49 4.04 -0.82
N LEU A 162 7.01 2.81 -0.84
CA LEU A 162 5.90 2.37 -1.67
C LEU A 162 4.68 2.10 -0.79
N LEU A 163 3.58 2.80 -1.06
CA LEU A 163 2.29 2.58 -0.40
C LEU A 163 1.37 1.81 -1.35
N LEU A 164 0.77 0.73 -0.86
CA LEU A 164 -0.14 -0.13 -1.61
C LEU A 164 -1.50 -0.18 -0.92
N ASP A 165 -2.57 0.16 -1.64
CA ASP A 165 -3.94 0.15 -1.13
C ASP A 165 -4.70 -1.04 -1.74
N GLU A 166 -4.86 -2.12 -0.98
CA GLU A 166 -5.52 -3.37 -1.37
C GLU A 166 -5.06 -3.89 -2.75
N PRO A 167 -3.76 -4.21 -2.91
CA PRO A 167 -3.17 -4.43 -4.23
C PRO A 167 -3.62 -5.73 -4.92
N THR A 168 -4.23 -6.71 -4.22
CA THR A 168 -4.49 -8.08 -4.74
C THR A 168 -5.96 -8.40 -5.01
N VAL A 169 -6.86 -7.43 -4.98
CA VAL A 169 -8.33 -7.64 -4.99
C VAL A 169 -8.88 -8.34 -6.25
N PHE A 170 -8.11 -8.56 -7.32
CA PHE A 170 -8.63 -9.15 -8.59
C PHE A 170 -7.64 -10.08 -9.29
N VAL A 171 -6.75 -10.75 -8.55
CA VAL A 171 -5.67 -11.55 -9.13
C VAL A 171 -5.86 -13.02 -8.78
N ASP A 172 -5.69 -13.91 -9.76
CA ASP A 172 -5.67 -15.35 -9.54
C ASP A 172 -4.41 -15.79 -8.77
N THR A 173 -4.48 -16.92 -8.08
CA THR A 173 -3.43 -17.42 -7.17
C THR A 173 -2.01 -17.47 -7.78
N PRO A 174 -1.80 -17.89 -9.05
CA PRO A 174 -0.47 -17.87 -9.66
C PRO A 174 0.10 -16.46 -9.86
N THR A 175 -0.76 -15.51 -10.24
CA THR A 175 -0.37 -14.10 -10.42
C THR A 175 -0.12 -13.42 -9.08
N GLU A 176 -0.81 -13.81 -8.04
CA GLU A 176 -0.61 -13.35 -6.67
C GLU A 176 0.78 -13.73 -6.14
N THR A 177 1.22 -14.97 -6.33
CA THR A 177 2.57 -15.41 -5.95
C THR A 177 3.64 -14.57 -6.65
N GLN A 178 3.52 -14.35 -7.97
CA GLN A 178 4.45 -13.50 -8.73
C GLN A 178 4.47 -12.05 -8.22
N PHE A 179 3.30 -11.53 -7.80
CA PHE A 179 3.21 -10.20 -7.23
C PHE A 179 4.02 -10.07 -5.93
N TYR A 180 3.91 -11.04 -5.02
CA TYR A 180 4.69 -11.03 -3.77
C TYR A 180 6.19 -11.22 -4.00
N ASP A 181 6.60 -12.01 -4.99
CA ASP A 181 8.01 -12.12 -5.39
C ASP A 181 8.56 -10.77 -5.88
N ILE A 182 7.77 -10.03 -6.65
CA ILE A 182 8.12 -8.67 -7.07
C ILE A 182 8.26 -7.74 -5.86
N LEU A 183 7.31 -7.76 -4.91
CA LEU A 183 7.39 -6.96 -3.69
C LEU A 183 8.60 -7.33 -2.84
N GLY A 184 8.92 -8.61 -2.71
CA GLY A 184 10.12 -9.10 -2.02
C GLY A 184 11.42 -8.56 -2.63
N ASN A 185 11.49 -8.46 -3.95
CA ASN A 185 12.62 -7.85 -4.65
C ASN A 185 12.70 -6.33 -4.43
N LEU A 186 11.57 -5.63 -4.49
CA LEU A 186 11.49 -4.19 -4.23
C LEU A 186 11.86 -3.83 -2.79
N ALA A 187 11.48 -4.66 -1.82
CA ALA A 187 11.79 -4.48 -0.40
C ALA A 187 13.28 -4.41 -0.07
N ARG A 188 14.15 -4.94 -0.97
CA ARG A 188 15.61 -4.85 -0.82
C ARG A 188 16.14 -3.42 -1.00
N THR A 189 15.38 -2.55 -1.64
CA THR A 189 15.81 -1.19 -2.02
C THR A 189 14.93 -0.09 -1.51
N MET A 190 13.72 -0.40 -1.03
CA MET A 190 12.77 0.58 -0.52
C MET A 190 11.92 0.01 0.62
N THR A 191 11.26 0.89 1.36
CA THR A 191 10.28 0.52 2.37
C THR A 191 8.92 0.34 1.74
N ILE A 192 8.19 -0.71 2.11
CA ILE A 192 6.86 -1.00 1.59
C ILE A 192 5.84 -0.95 2.72
N VAL A 193 4.74 -0.24 2.53
CA VAL A 193 3.58 -0.27 3.41
C VAL A 193 2.37 -0.67 2.59
N MET A 194 1.73 -1.75 2.97
CA MET A 194 0.50 -2.20 2.31
C MET A 194 -0.67 -2.21 3.28
N VAL A 195 -1.84 -1.85 2.80
CA VAL A 195 -3.09 -2.08 3.51
C VAL A 195 -3.87 -3.17 2.79
N THR A 196 -4.41 -4.12 3.54
CA THR A 196 -5.18 -5.23 3.00
C THR A 196 -6.20 -5.74 4.02
N HIS A 197 -7.18 -6.47 3.57
CA HIS A 197 -8.08 -7.24 4.41
C HIS A 197 -7.77 -8.74 4.36
N ASP A 198 -6.83 -9.16 3.51
CA ASP A 198 -6.42 -10.54 3.36
C ASP A 198 -5.29 -10.90 4.33
N ILE A 199 -5.57 -11.87 5.21
CA ILE A 199 -4.62 -12.36 6.22
C ILE A 199 -3.61 -13.33 5.59
N GLY A 200 -3.97 -14.02 4.49
CA GLY A 200 -3.11 -15.00 3.81
C GLY A 200 -1.81 -14.39 3.25
N VAL A 201 -1.87 -13.10 2.92
CA VAL A 201 -0.76 -12.29 2.38
C VAL A 201 0.44 -12.17 3.33
N ILE A 202 0.23 -12.31 4.64
CA ILE A 202 1.20 -11.93 5.67
C ILE A 202 2.35 -12.92 5.80
N ILE A 203 2.14 -14.16 5.38
CA ILE A 203 2.95 -15.29 5.84
C ILE A 203 4.36 -15.32 5.24
N SER A 204 4.60 -14.76 4.05
CA SER A 204 5.87 -14.99 3.35
C SER A 204 6.84 -13.80 3.25
N HIS A 205 6.34 -12.56 3.15
CA HIS A 205 7.19 -11.41 2.79
C HIS A 205 7.10 -10.20 3.74
N VAL A 206 6.16 -10.22 4.69
CA VAL A 206 5.93 -9.12 5.63
C VAL A 206 6.92 -9.17 6.80
N THR A 207 7.49 -8.03 7.18
CA THR A 207 8.39 -7.93 8.35
C THR A 207 7.65 -7.51 9.62
N LYS A 208 6.58 -6.71 9.48
CA LYS A 208 5.77 -6.21 10.59
C LYS A 208 4.31 -6.10 10.20
N VAL A 209 3.44 -6.29 11.18
CA VAL A 209 1.99 -6.26 11.01
C VAL A 209 1.35 -5.30 12.01
N ALA A 210 0.30 -4.62 11.56
CA ALA A 210 -0.61 -3.87 12.43
C ALA A 210 -2.06 -4.17 12.04
N CYS A 211 -2.96 -4.07 13.01
CA CYS A 211 -4.40 -4.16 12.77
C CYS A 211 -5.05 -2.78 12.98
N LEU A 212 -5.83 -2.31 11.99
CA LEU A 212 -6.49 -1.02 12.01
C LEU A 212 -8.01 -1.16 11.94
N ASN A 213 -8.69 -0.66 12.96
CA ASN A 213 -10.12 -0.40 12.96
C ASN A 213 -10.38 0.82 13.85
N ARG A 214 -10.36 2.02 13.26
CA ARG A 214 -10.30 3.32 13.92
C ARG A 214 -9.05 3.51 14.78
N ARG A 215 -8.68 2.54 15.60
CA ARG A 215 -7.44 2.47 16.38
C ARG A 215 -6.45 1.51 15.74
N LEU A 216 -5.18 1.77 15.93
CA LEU A 216 -4.10 0.93 15.41
C LEU A 216 -3.51 0.09 16.54
N PHE A 217 -3.48 -1.21 16.32
CA PHE A 217 -2.85 -2.20 17.18
C PHE A 217 -1.59 -2.70 16.48
N THR A 218 -0.43 -2.43 17.02
CA THR A 218 0.87 -2.82 16.45
C THR A 218 1.56 -3.83 17.35
N HIS A 219 2.26 -4.79 16.75
CA HIS A 219 3.21 -5.64 17.41
C HIS A 219 4.55 -5.55 16.69
N ASP A 220 5.67 -5.56 17.43
CA ASP A 220 7.02 -5.43 16.85
C ASP A 220 7.52 -6.72 16.16
N SER A 221 6.64 -7.68 15.93
CA SER A 221 6.92 -8.94 15.24
C SER A 221 5.96 -9.19 14.08
N ARG A 222 6.22 -10.26 13.31
CA ARG A 222 5.33 -10.79 12.26
C ARG A 222 4.09 -11.48 12.84
N GLU A 223 4.04 -11.68 14.15
CA GLU A 223 3.00 -12.45 14.79
C GLU A 223 1.72 -11.62 14.94
N LEU A 224 0.64 -12.14 14.38
CA LEU A 224 -0.70 -11.66 14.67
C LEU A 224 -1.12 -12.26 16.01
N THR A 225 -1.28 -11.41 17.02
CA THR A 225 -1.81 -11.85 18.30
C THR A 225 -3.33 -11.87 18.28
N GLU A 226 -3.91 -12.73 19.10
CA GLU A 226 -5.36 -12.84 19.26
C GLU A 226 -5.97 -11.47 19.65
N ASP A 227 -5.30 -10.72 20.53
CA ASP A 227 -5.72 -9.37 20.95
C ASP A 227 -5.76 -8.37 19.78
N MET A 228 -4.82 -8.44 18.82
CA MET A 228 -4.81 -7.57 17.64
C MET A 228 -6.00 -7.85 16.73
N ILE A 229 -6.30 -9.13 16.53
CA ILE A 229 -7.40 -9.57 15.68
C ILE A 229 -8.75 -9.25 16.34
N GLN A 230 -8.92 -9.56 17.62
CA GLN A 230 -10.13 -9.22 18.38
C GLN A 230 -10.35 -7.70 18.43
N GLY A 231 -9.27 -6.91 18.66
CA GLY A 231 -9.35 -5.45 18.68
C GLY A 231 -9.77 -4.84 17.33
N ALA A 232 -9.32 -5.42 16.22
CA ALA A 232 -9.61 -4.90 14.89
C ALA A 232 -10.93 -5.42 14.30
N TYR A 233 -11.21 -6.72 14.47
CA TYR A 233 -12.37 -7.35 13.81
C TYR A 233 -13.57 -7.53 14.73
N LYS A 234 -13.39 -7.36 16.05
CA LYS A 234 -14.43 -7.56 17.09
C LYS A 234 -15.11 -8.94 17.05
N CYS A 235 -14.46 -9.92 16.44
CA CYS A 235 -14.90 -11.30 16.34
C CYS A 235 -13.82 -12.21 16.92
N PRO A 236 -14.16 -13.29 17.63
CA PRO A 236 -13.20 -14.33 17.97
C PRO A 236 -12.73 -14.99 16.67
N VAL A 237 -11.45 -14.83 16.33
CA VAL A 237 -10.82 -15.44 15.16
C VAL A 237 -9.79 -16.43 15.65
N ASP A 238 -9.95 -17.71 15.29
CA ASP A 238 -8.93 -18.72 15.55
C ASP A 238 -7.84 -18.60 14.47
N ILE A 239 -6.60 -18.35 14.87
CA ILE A 239 -5.46 -18.23 13.95
C ILE A 239 -5.00 -19.64 13.59
N ILE A 240 -4.91 -19.94 12.28
CA ILE A 240 -4.38 -21.21 11.79
C ILE A 240 -2.84 -21.13 11.82
N ALA A 241 -2.22 -21.93 12.66
CA ALA A 241 -0.78 -22.17 12.64
C ALA A 241 -0.52 -23.55 12.02
N HIS A 242 0.12 -23.57 10.85
CA HIS A 242 0.79 -24.70 10.20
C HIS A 242 0.04 -26.05 10.05
N GLY A 243 -0.45 -26.31 8.85
CA GLY A 243 -0.52 -27.67 8.28
C GLY A 243 -1.75 -28.52 8.62
N HIS A 244 -2.65 -28.07 9.45
CA HIS A 244 -3.92 -28.74 9.69
C HIS A 244 -5.11 -27.78 9.52
N PRO A 245 -6.22 -28.20 8.89
CA PRO A 245 -7.38 -27.35 8.69
C PRO A 245 -8.08 -27.12 10.04
N HIS A 246 -7.91 -25.95 10.62
CA HIS A 246 -8.67 -25.49 11.76
C HIS A 246 -9.70 -24.44 11.31
N ARG A 247 -10.87 -24.39 11.98
CA ARG A 247 -11.89 -23.38 11.69
C ARG A 247 -11.38 -22.00 12.10
N VAL A 248 -11.38 -21.07 11.15
CA VAL A 248 -10.97 -19.66 11.34
C VAL A 248 -12.01 -18.84 12.10
N LEU A 249 -13.26 -19.31 12.17
CA LEU A 249 -14.38 -18.62 12.82
C LEU A 249 -15.09 -19.59 13.76
N ARG A 250 -15.32 -19.15 15.00
CA ARG A 250 -16.27 -19.84 15.91
C ARG A 250 -17.69 -19.46 15.50
N PRO A 251 -18.64 -20.41 15.53
CA PRO A 251 -20.05 -20.07 15.32
C PRO A 251 -20.51 -19.10 16.41
N HIS A 252 -21.15 -18.00 16.00
CA HIS A 252 -21.82 -17.10 16.93
C HIS A 252 -22.97 -17.85 17.60
N PRO A 253 -23.20 -17.65 18.92
CA PRO A 253 -24.47 -18.03 19.52
C PRO A 253 -25.60 -17.25 18.83
N PRO A 254 -26.81 -17.81 18.65
CA PRO A 254 -27.93 -17.08 18.10
C PRO A 254 -28.20 -15.85 18.98
N GLU A 255 -28.41 -14.71 18.36
CA GLU A 255 -28.86 -13.50 19.04
C GLU A 255 -30.24 -13.79 19.64
N GLU A 256 -30.40 -13.60 20.96
CA GLU A 256 -31.67 -13.60 21.64
C GLU A 256 -32.45 -12.30 21.40
#